data_d4c7bcdc3bcaee2247daa9f727c87ed5
#
_entry.id   d4c7bcdc3bcaee2247daa9f727c87ed5
#
_cell.length_a   1.000
_cell.length_b   1.000
_cell.length_c   1.000
_cell.angle_alpha   90.00
_cell.angle_beta   90.00
_cell.angle_gamma   90.00
#
_symmetry.space_group_name_H-M   'P 1'
#
loop_
_entity.id
_entity.type
_entity.pdbx_description
1 polymer ?
#
loop_
_entity_poly.entity_id
_entity_poly.type
_entity_poly.pdbx_seq_one_letter_code
_entity_poly.pdbx_strand_id
1 'polypeptide(L)'
;MASLKLTLGVFAIALVGVWVPAPASAQNSPYVIAASDAASALPGATVTANDVDESITTIKKRVDEVNVLFIATDRHGKFVRNLNQTDFSIFDDHKPVESILNFRRETDLPIELGLLMDVSGSVQGRFGFEKDAATGFLQHIIRPGYDRAFVVGFNKESRVTQDFTDKMPLLAAGVQRLNNGGGTALYDAIYKACKDKLLHDQFDHPVRKAIVILSDGEDNQSETTRAQAIEMAQRAEVLIYAISTDDSGLILRGDKVLEDLASATGGRAFFPYKMKDITRSFAAIEDELRSQYDVAYKPSGFDADGRYHSIEITALKKDLQVRARRGYYAPRQ
;
A
#
# COMPACT_ATOMS: atom_id res chain seq x y z
N MET A 1 -40.32 -52.98 -35.10
CA MET A 1 -40.64 -52.52 -36.45
C MET A 1 -41.26 -51.13 -36.34
N ALA A 2 -40.51 -50.06 -36.56
CA ALA A 2 -41.00 -48.77 -37.02
C ALA A 2 -39.75 -47.91 -37.37
N SER A 3 -39.56 -47.74 -38.64
CA SER A 3 -38.47 -46.98 -39.24
C SER A 3 -38.81 -45.48 -39.19
N LEU A 4 -37.88 -44.65 -38.65
CA LEU A 4 -38.05 -43.20 -38.71
C LEU A 4 -37.02 -42.63 -39.68
N LYS A 5 -37.52 -42.01 -40.75
CA LYS A 5 -36.73 -41.41 -41.85
C LYS A 5 -36.16 -40.08 -41.38
N LEU A 6 -34.86 -39.93 -41.60
CA LEU A 6 -34.10 -38.70 -41.45
C LEU A 6 -34.28 -37.82 -42.68
N THR A 7 -34.78 -36.60 -42.51
CA THR A 7 -34.91 -35.59 -43.60
C THR A 7 -33.82 -34.55 -43.39
N LEU A 8 -32.88 -34.48 -44.34
CA LEU A 8 -31.80 -33.48 -44.39
C LEU A 8 -32.34 -32.20 -45.01
N GLY A 9 -32.39 -31.12 -44.24
CA GLY A 9 -32.68 -29.75 -44.72
C GLY A 9 -31.38 -28.98 -44.92
N VAL A 10 -31.09 -28.65 -46.15
CA VAL A 10 -29.99 -27.76 -46.55
C VAL A 10 -30.43 -26.33 -46.40
N PHE A 11 -29.86 -25.57 -45.48
CA PHE A 11 -30.03 -24.11 -45.42
C PHE A 11 -28.81 -23.45 -46.05
N ALA A 12 -29.04 -22.73 -47.13
CA ALA A 12 -28.08 -21.85 -47.78
C ALA A 12 -28.03 -20.52 -47.00
N ILE A 13 -26.90 -20.17 -46.44
CA ILE A 13 -26.67 -18.87 -45.80
C ILE A 13 -26.02 -17.94 -46.84
N ALA A 14 -26.77 -16.89 -47.21
CA ALA A 14 -26.27 -15.78 -48.00
C ALA A 14 -25.40 -14.87 -47.16
N LEU A 15 -24.13 -14.73 -47.51
CA LEU A 15 -23.21 -13.74 -46.91
C LEU A 15 -23.53 -12.35 -47.50
N VAL A 16 -24.13 -11.48 -46.69
CA VAL A 16 -24.20 -10.05 -46.92
C VAL A 16 -22.96 -9.40 -46.33
N GLY A 17 -22.05 -8.97 -47.20
CA GLY A 17 -20.86 -8.23 -46.82
C GLY A 17 -21.25 -6.80 -46.40
N VAL A 18 -21.10 -6.48 -45.13
CA VAL A 18 -21.18 -5.09 -44.62
C VAL A 18 -19.77 -4.49 -44.71
N TRP A 19 -19.65 -3.52 -45.59
CA TRP A 19 -18.44 -2.70 -45.75
C TRP A 19 -18.40 -1.67 -44.62
N VAL A 20 -17.43 -1.76 -43.67
CA VAL A 20 -17.21 -0.78 -42.63
C VAL A 20 -16.04 0.09 -43.08
N PRO A 21 -16.19 1.41 -43.22
CA PRO A 21 -15.07 2.29 -43.52
C PRO A 21 -14.18 2.45 -42.27
N ALA A 22 -12.85 2.38 -42.47
CA ALA A 22 -11.84 2.61 -41.44
C ALA A 22 -11.88 4.04 -40.92
N PRO A 23 -11.64 4.27 -39.61
CA PRO A 23 -11.51 5.63 -39.08
C PRO A 23 -10.19 6.26 -39.54
N ALA A 24 -10.28 7.50 -40.02
CA ALA A 24 -9.17 8.33 -40.41
C ALA A 24 -8.25 8.62 -39.21
N SER A 25 -6.96 8.40 -39.38
CA SER A 25 -5.91 8.77 -38.44
C SER A 25 -5.88 10.29 -38.26
N ALA A 26 -6.17 10.76 -37.05
CA ALA A 26 -5.94 12.14 -36.66
C ALA A 26 -4.42 12.37 -36.52
N GLN A 27 -3.84 13.14 -37.43
CA GLN A 27 -2.50 13.67 -37.33
C GLN A 27 -2.47 14.77 -36.27
N ASN A 28 -1.66 14.60 -35.23
CA ASN A 28 -1.30 15.64 -34.30
C ASN A 28 -0.44 16.68 -35.00
N SER A 29 -1.00 17.86 -35.22
CA SER A 29 -0.22 19.04 -35.63
C SER A 29 0.33 19.74 -34.38
N PRO A 30 1.63 20.00 -34.28
CA PRO A 30 2.16 20.89 -33.26
C PRO A 30 1.79 22.35 -33.62
N TYR A 31 1.19 23.06 -32.71
CA TYR A 31 0.98 24.51 -32.83
C TYR A 31 2.32 25.21 -32.80
N VAL A 32 2.74 25.72 -33.97
CA VAL A 32 3.81 26.71 -34.09
C VAL A 32 3.14 28.08 -34.03
N ILE A 33 3.39 28.82 -32.97
CA ILE A 33 3.02 30.23 -32.90
C ILE A 33 4.05 31.00 -33.71
N ALA A 34 3.67 31.46 -34.89
CA ALA A 34 4.48 32.37 -35.68
C ALA A 34 4.41 33.79 -35.05
N ALA A 35 5.53 34.25 -34.52
CA ALA A 35 5.70 35.65 -34.17
C ALA A 35 5.89 36.45 -35.47
N SER A 36 5.01 37.41 -35.72
CA SER A 36 5.09 38.33 -36.85
C SER A 36 6.23 39.33 -36.68
N ASP A 37 7.12 39.37 -37.65
CA ASP A 37 8.14 40.37 -37.81
C ASP A 37 7.56 41.79 -37.97
N ALA A 38 7.98 42.70 -37.12
CA ALA A 38 7.98 44.12 -37.40
C ALA A 38 9.41 44.64 -37.16
N ALA A 39 10.22 44.52 -38.19
CA ALA A 39 11.54 45.13 -38.22
C ALA A 39 11.40 46.62 -38.52
N SER A 40 11.80 47.50 -37.59
CA SER A 40 12.20 48.89 -37.87
C SER A 40 13.69 49.03 -37.58
N ALA A 41 14.43 49.25 -38.64
CA ALA A 41 15.87 49.43 -38.62
C ALA A 41 16.27 50.76 -37.95
N LEU A 42 17.21 50.69 -37.01
CA LEU A 42 18.12 51.76 -36.65
C LEU A 42 19.55 51.23 -36.65
N PRO A 43 20.55 52.00 -37.24
CA PRO A 43 21.91 51.51 -37.40
C PRO A 43 22.79 51.87 -36.21
N GLY A 44 23.62 50.91 -35.80
CA GLY A 44 24.84 51.13 -35.09
C GLY A 44 24.84 50.93 -33.55
N ALA A 45 24.97 49.72 -33.13
CA ALA A 45 25.67 49.36 -31.89
C ALA A 45 26.23 47.94 -32.03
N THR A 46 27.55 47.85 -32.10
CA THR A 46 28.28 46.58 -31.93
C THR A 46 28.08 46.11 -30.50
N VAL A 47 27.24 45.11 -30.33
CA VAL A 47 27.12 44.37 -29.05
C VAL A 47 28.14 43.25 -29.11
N THR A 48 29.22 43.37 -28.35
CA THR A 48 30.09 42.26 -28.00
C THR A 48 29.26 41.23 -27.26
N ALA A 49 29.21 40.02 -27.78
CA ALA A 49 28.62 38.84 -27.09
C ALA A 49 29.42 38.60 -25.82
N ASN A 50 28.92 39.06 -24.68
CA ASN A 50 29.35 38.55 -23.41
C ASN A 50 28.59 37.20 -23.20
N ASP A 51 29.37 36.16 -23.06
CA ASP A 51 28.92 34.87 -22.57
C ASP A 51 28.16 35.06 -21.25
N VAL A 52 26.85 35.06 -21.32
CA VAL A 52 26.01 34.89 -20.14
C VAL A 52 26.07 33.41 -19.83
N ASP A 53 26.99 33.02 -18.96
CA ASP A 53 26.98 31.72 -18.28
C ASP A 53 25.69 31.67 -17.44
N GLU A 54 24.61 31.20 -18.06
CA GLU A 54 23.42 30.79 -17.34
C GLU A 54 23.79 29.56 -16.49
N SER A 55 24.45 29.81 -15.35
CA SER A 55 24.56 28.81 -14.32
C SER A 55 23.14 28.45 -13.85
N ILE A 56 22.61 27.37 -14.40
CA ILE A 56 21.37 26.76 -13.93
C ILE A 56 21.64 26.36 -12.47
N THR A 57 21.26 27.23 -11.55
CA THR A 57 21.31 26.93 -10.11
C THR A 57 20.26 25.92 -9.85
N THR A 58 20.63 24.64 -9.94
CA THR A 58 19.78 23.53 -9.49
C THR A 58 19.62 23.65 -7.98
N ILE A 59 18.51 24.22 -7.52
CA ILE A 59 18.13 24.24 -6.11
C ILE A 59 17.80 22.80 -5.74
N LYS A 60 18.78 22.05 -5.25
CA LYS A 60 18.54 20.77 -4.57
C LYS A 60 17.87 21.09 -3.23
N LYS A 61 16.53 21.11 -3.20
CA LYS A 61 15.79 21.17 -1.94
C LYS A 61 16.05 19.85 -1.22
N ARG A 62 16.90 19.86 -0.18
CA ARG A 62 16.98 18.75 0.78
C ARG A 62 15.64 18.71 1.50
N VAL A 63 14.96 17.61 1.37
CA VAL A 63 13.76 17.35 2.17
C VAL A 63 14.22 16.60 3.43
N ASP A 64 14.58 17.35 4.46
CA ASP A 64 14.96 16.83 5.77
C ASP A 64 13.67 16.67 6.62
N GLU A 65 12.68 15.97 6.05
CA GLU A 65 11.34 15.83 6.60
C GLU A 65 10.99 14.35 6.78
N VAL A 66 10.46 14.01 7.93
CA VAL A 66 9.96 12.65 8.24
C VAL A 66 8.45 12.72 8.42
N ASN A 67 7.73 11.94 7.61
CA ASN A 67 6.28 11.80 7.70
C ASN A 67 5.92 10.53 8.46
N VAL A 68 5.01 10.62 9.43
CA VAL A 68 4.60 9.49 10.26
C VAL A 68 3.09 9.45 10.39
N LEU A 69 2.51 8.33 9.96
CA LEU A 69 1.12 8.01 10.28
C LEU A 69 1.05 7.35 11.66
N PHE A 70 0.11 7.78 12.48
CA PHE A 70 -0.11 7.20 13.79
C PHE A 70 -1.58 7.18 14.19
N ILE A 71 -1.90 6.35 15.17
CA ILE A 71 -3.24 6.18 15.72
C ILE A 71 -3.20 6.60 17.17
N ALA A 72 -4.25 7.30 17.62
CA ALA A 72 -4.47 7.63 19.01
C ALA A 72 -5.79 7.00 19.50
N THR A 73 -5.72 6.24 20.58
CA THR A 73 -6.89 5.62 21.22
C THR A 73 -6.97 6.01 22.69
N ASP A 74 -8.18 5.95 23.24
CA ASP A 74 -8.39 6.03 24.68
C ASP A 74 -8.04 4.67 25.35
N ARG A 75 -8.15 4.63 26.69
CA ARG A 75 -7.90 3.42 27.49
C ARG A 75 -8.83 2.23 27.15
N HIS A 76 -9.93 2.48 26.44
CA HIS A 76 -10.87 1.45 25.98
C HIS A 76 -10.61 1.01 24.54
N GLY A 77 -9.54 1.54 23.90
CA GLY A 77 -9.20 1.25 22.51
C GLY A 77 -10.06 2.00 21.49
N LYS A 78 -10.87 2.99 21.91
CA LYS A 78 -11.67 3.81 21.01
C LYS A 78 -10.81 4.93 20.41
N PHE A 79 -10.92 5.13 19.09
CA PHE A 79 -10.17 6.18 18.38
C PHE A 79 -10.55 7.57 18.86
N VAL A 80 -9.53 8.36 19.20
CA VAL A 80 -9.69 9.76 19.56
C VAL A 80 -9.31 10.60 18.35
N ARG A 81 -10.28 11.30 17.76
CA ARG A 81 -10.14 11.97 16.46
C ARG A 81 -10.10 13.51 16.55
N ASN A 82 -10.06 14.08 17.75
CA ASN A 82 -10.09 15.53 18.00
C ASN A 82 -8.85 16.04 18.73
N LEU A 83 -7.70 15.46 18.42
CA LEU A 83 -6.42 15.84 19.02
C LEU A 83 -5.71 16.88 18.18
N ASN A 84 -4.86 17.67 18.84
CA ASN A 84 -4.02 18.69 18.23
C ASN A 84 -2.54 18.33 18.40
N GLN A 85 -1.69 19.00 17.65
CA GLN A 85 -0.24 18.87 17.74
C GLN A 85 0.29 18.99 19.18
N THR A 86 -0.29 19.89 19.97
CA THR A 86 0.10 20.13 21.38
C THR A 86 -0.27 19.01 22.34
N ASP A 87 -1.01 17.99 21.90
CA ASP A 87 -1.36 16.81 22.70
C ASP A 87 -0.28 15.74 22.70
N PHE A 88 0.83 15.94 21.91
CA PHE A 88 1.88 14.96 21.70
C PHE A 88 3.28 15.53 21.85
N SER A 89 4.23 14.67 22.22
CA SER A 89 5.67 14.89 22.09
C SER A 89 6.26 13.87 21.13
N ILE A 90 7.15 14.32 20.24
CA ILE A 90 7.81 13.47 19.25
C ILE A 90 9.30 13.49 19.49
N PHE A 91 9.90 12.31 19.50
CA PHE A 91 11.34 12.10 19.66
C PHE A 91 11.85 11.29 18.45
N ASP A 92 13.01 11.69 17.95
CA ASP A 92 13.77 11.02 16.90
C ASP A 92 15.14 10.70 17.48
N ASP A 93 15.53 9.41 17.50
CA ASP A 93 16.71 8.91 18.20
C ASP A 93 16.83 9.43 19.64
N HIS A 94 15.70 9.39 20.36
CA HIS A 94 15.58 9.85 21.75
C HIS A 94 15.82 11.37 21.96
N LYS A 95 15.92 12.15 20.88
CA LYS A 95 16.01 13.62 20.93
C LYS A 95 14.69 14.25 20.54
N PRO A 96 14.27 15.34 21.20
CA PRO A 96 13.12 16.09 20.73
C PRO A 96 13.33 16.55 19.29
N VAL A 97 12.29 16.47 18.47
CA VAL A 97 12.36 16.94 17.08
C VAL A 97 12.59 18.47 17.03
N GLU A 98 13.23 18.97 15.98
CA GLU A 98 13.51 20.40 15.83
C GLU A 98 12.22 21.21 15.70
N SER A 99 11.32 20.74 14.84
CA SER A 99 10.00 21.37 14.63
C SER A 99 9.01 20.38 14.04
N ILE A 100 7.73 20.57 14.34
CA ILE A 100 6.63 19.93 13.64
C ILE A 100 6.20 20.85 12.50
N LEU A 101 6.29 20.32 11.26
CA LEU A 101 6.02 21.06 10.03
C LEU A 101 4.54 21.00 9.67
N ASN A 102 3.91 19.87 9.92
CA ASN A 102 2.52 19.61 9.60
C ASN A 102 1.90 18.63 10.59
N PHE A 103 0.63 18.82 10.89
CA PHE A 103 -0.14 17.90 11.72
C PHE A 103 -1.59 17.88 11.20
N ARG A 104 -2.04 16.73 10.75
CA ARG A 104 -3.37 16.56 10.14
C ARG A 104 -4.05 15.29 10.63
N ARG A 105 -5.36 15.32 10.62
CA ARG A 105 -6.15 14.10 10.69
C ARG A 105 -6.41 13.60 9.28
N GLU A 106 -5.82 12.48 8.95
CA GLU A 106 -5.91 11.90 7.62
C GLU A 106 -6.92 10.73 7.63
N THR A 107 -8.19 11.04 7.35
CA THR A 107 -9.24 10.03 7.22
C THR A 107 -9.48 9.61 5.77
N ASP A 108 -9.13 10.48 4.81
CA ASP A 108 -9.53 10.37 3.40
C ASP A 108 -8.39 10.10 2.42
N LEU A 109 -7.16 9.86 2.90
CA LEU A 109 -6.07 9.44 2.01
C LEU A 109 -6.48 8.19 1.23
N PRO A 110 -6.17 8.15 -0.09
CA PRO A 110 -6.29 6.93 -0.87
C PRO A 110 -5.49 5.79 -0.27
N ILE A 111 -6.00 4.58 -0.36
CA ILE A 111 -5.34 3.39 0.16
C ILE A 111 -4.79 2.53 -0.97
N GLU A 112 -3.52 2.14 -0.86
CA GLU A 112 -2.91 1.05 -1.60
C GLU A 112 -2.79 -0.15 -0.67
N LEU A 113 -3.59 -1.18 -0.92
CA LEU A 113 -3.72 -2.34 -0.05
C LEU A 113 -3.16 -3.59 -0.70
N GLY A 114 -2.20 -4.24 -0.03
CA GLY A 114 -1.81 -5.62 -0.32
C GLY A 114 -2.58 -6.58 0.57
N LEU A 115 -3.34 -7.50 -0.01
CA LEU A 115 -3.91 -8.64 0.71
C LEU A 115 -3.02 -9.86 0.48
N LEU A 116 -2.32 -10.29 1.54
CA LEU A 116 -1.44 -11.47 1.53
C LEU A 116 -2.12 -12.60 2.28
N MET A 117 -2.43 -13.67 1.60
CA MET A 117 -3.07 -14.85 2.19
C MET A 117 -2.12 -16.04 2.19
N ASP A 118 -1.93 -16.61 3.36
CA ASP A 118 -1.25 -17.87 3.52
C ASP A 118 -2.09 -18.98 2.85
N VAL A 119 -1.44 -19.66 1.91
CA VAL A 119 -2.06 -20.80 1.23
C VAL A 119 -1.32 -22.10 1.51
N SER A 120 -0.59 -22.17 2.63
CA SER A 120 0.10 -23.37 3.08
C SER A 120 -0.86 -24.49 3.45
N GLY A 121 -0.32 -25.68 3.71
CA GLY A 121 -1.13 -26.85 4.03
C GLY A 121 -1.89 -26.77 5.36
N SER A 122 -1.43 -25.93 6.31
CA SER A 122 -2.02 -25.76 7.64
C SER A 122 -3.40 -25.09 7.61
N VAL A 123 -3.70 -24.27 6.61
CA VAL A 123 -4.94 -23.48 6.54
C VAL A 123 -6.10 -24.21 5.81
N GLN A 124 -5.91 -25.43 5.32
CA GLN A 124 -6.85 -26.11 4.42
C GLN A 124 -8.29 -26.17 4.93
N GLY A 125 -8.51 -26.46 6.21
CA GLY A 125 -9.85 -26.67 6.77
C GLY A 125 -10.72 -25.42 6.88
N ARG A 126 -10.11 -24.23 6.85
CA ARG A 126 -10.75 -22.91 7.05
C ARG A 126 -10.61 -21.97 5.87
N PHE A 127 -9.86 -22.39 4.87
CA PHE A 127 -9.48 -21.55 3.72
C PHE A 127 -10.68 -20.97 2.94
N GLY A 128 -11.77 -21.71 2.82
CA GLY A 128 -13.01 -21.21 2.20
C GLY A 128 -13.58 -20.00 2.96
N PHE A 129 -13.69 -20.09 4.27
CA PHE A 129 -14.17 -19.00 5.11
C PHE A 129 -13.24 -17.79 5.08
N GLU A 130 -11.93 -18.01 5.09
CA GLU A 130 -10.92 -16.93 4.99
C GLU A 130 -11.07 -16.17 3.68
N LYS A 131 -11.27 -16.85 2.55
CA LYS A 131 -11.53 -16.23 1.25
C LYS A 131 -12.81 -15.37 1.25
N ASP A 132 -13.88 -15.88 1.84
CA ASP A 132 -15.15 -15.17 1.92
C ASP A 132 -15.02 -13.92 2.79
N ALA A 133 -14.38 -14.05 3.96
CA ALA A 133 -14.13 -12.92 4.85
C ALA A 133 -13.21 -11.87 4.22
N ALA A 134 -12.14 -12.29 3.54
CA ALA A 134 -11.22 -11.41 2.84
C ALA A 134 -11.90 -10.70 1.65
N THR A 135 -12.77 -11.39 0.91
CA THR A 135 -13.56 -10.79 -0.17
C THR A 135 -14.51 -9.73 0.39
N GLY A 136 -15.20 -10.03 1.49
CA GLY A 136 -16.07 -9.08 2.18
C GLY A 136 -15.31 -7.85 2.67
N PHE A 137 -14.12 -8.03 3.25
CA PHE A 137 -13.26 -6.93 3.65
C PHE A 137 -12.87 -6.02 2.49
N LEU A 138 -12.38 -6.57 1.38
CA LEU A 138 -12.04 -5.80 0.20
C LEU A 138 -13.23 -4.99 -0.33
N GLN A 139 -14.43 -5.58 -0.29
CA GLN A 139 -15.67 -4.93 -0.74
C GLN A 139 -16.03 -3.70 0.11
N HIS A 140 -15.72 -3.72 1.40
CA HIS A 140 -16.02 -2.60 2.31
C HIS A 140 -14.94 -1.53 2.26
N ILE A 141 -13.65 -1.92 2.23
CA ILE A 141 -12.57 -0.96 2.38
C ILE A 141 -12.20 -0.24 1.08
N ILE A 142 -12.32 -0.88 -0.09
CA ILE A 142 -11.89 -0.30 -1.37
C ILE A 142 -12.98 0.60 -1.94
N ARG A 143 -12.70 1.88 -2.01
CA ARG A 143 -13.55 2.90 -2.66
C ARG A 143 -13.17 3.00 -4.13
N PRO A 144 -14.07 2.67 -5.07
CA PRO A 144 -13.80 2.79 -6.51
C PRO A 144 -13.34 4.20 -6.89
N GLY A 145 -12.29 4.29 -7.71
CA GLY A 145 -11.73 5.56 -8.16
C GLY A 145 -10.77 6.24 -7.16
N TYR A 146 -10.68 5.75 -5.92
CA TYR A 146 -9.80 6.32 -4.88
C TYR A 146 -8.79 5.31 -4.35
N ASP A 147 -9.26 4.13 -3.97
CA ASP A 147 -8.43 3.10 -3.36
C ASP A 147 -8.15 1.99 -4.36
N ARG A 148 -7.06 1.27 -4.19
CA ARG A 148 -6.76 0.09 -4.99
C ARG A 148 -6.11 -1.00 -4.16
N ALA A 149 -6.32 -2.25 -4.56
CA ALA A 149 -5.71 -3.38 -3.90
C ALA A 149 -5.10 -4.37 -4.88
N PHE A 150 -4.16 -5.17 -4.39
CA PHE A 150 -3.65 -6.37 -5.05
C PHE A 150 -3.78 -7.58 -4.13
N VAL A 151 -3.80 -8.78 -4.70
CA VAL A 151 -3.96 -10.04 -3.96
C VAL A 151 -2.78 -10.95 -4.24
N VAL A 152 -2.19 -11.45 -3.17
CA VAL A 152 -1.07 -12.41 -3.18
C VAL A 152 -1.44 -13.65 -2.37
N GLY A 153 -1.26 -14.81 -2.94
CA GLY A 153 -1.18 -16.05 -2.19
C GLY A 153 0.29 -16.42 -1.97
N PHE A 154 0.62 -16.87 -0.78
CA PHE A 154 1.97 -17.32 -0.51
C PHE A 154 1.99 -18.68 0.20
N ASN A 155 2.90 -19.53 -0.24
CA ASN A 155 3.31 -20.76 0.41
C ASN A 155 4.85 -20.80 0.36
N LYS A 156 5.49 -21.78 -0.24
CA LYS A 156 6.93 -21.74 -0.53
C LYS A 156 7.32 -20.64 -1.54
N GLU A 157 6.36 -20.14 -2.30
CA GLU A 157 6.51 -19.08 -3.29
C GLU A 157 5.36 -18.06 -3.16
N SER A 158 5.63 -16.80 -3.50
CA SER A 158 4.61 -15.75 -3.54
C SER A 158 4.06 -15.61 -4.96
N ARG A 159 2.73 -15.63 -5.10
CA ARG A 159 2.06 -15.48 -6.38
C ARG A 159 1.02 -14.36 -6.33
N VAL A 160 1.19 -13.33 -7.15
CA VAL A 160 0.17 -12.31 -7.37
C VAL A 160 -0.97 -12.94 -8.19
N THR A 161 -2.14 -13.08 -7.59
CA THR A 161 -3.34 -13.61 -8.26
C THR A 161 -4.19 -12.49 -8.85
N GLN A 162 -4.07 -11.26 -8.32
CA GLN A 162 -4.65 -10.05 -8.87
C GLN A 162 -3.72 -8.88 -8.61
N ASP A 163 -3.34 -8.15 -9.66
CA ASP A 163 -2.58 -6.92 -9.55
C ASP A 163 -3.46 -5.74 -9.12
N PHE A 164 -2.85 -4.59 -8.85
CA PHE A 164 -3.57 -3.40 -8.41
C PHE A 164 -4.81 -3.09 -9.26
N THR A 165 -5.94 -3.00 -8.58
CA THR A 165 -7.21 -2.60 -9.17
C THR A 165 -8.17 -2.09 -8.08
N ASP A 166 -9.10 -1.24 -8.46
CA ASP A 166 -10.24 -0.79 -7.68
C ASP A 166 -11.53 -1.58 -7.99
N LYS A 167 -11.45 -2.51 -8.95
CA LYS A 167 -12.60 -3.28 -9.46
C LYS A 167 -12.84 -4.52 -8.62
N MET A 168 -13.87 -4.47 -7.76
CA MET A 168 -14.23 -5.59 -6.88
C MET A 168 -14.37 -6.95 -7.57
N PRO A 169 -15.00 -7.09 -8.75
CA PRO A 169 -15.08 -8.40 -9.41
C PRO A 169 -13.70 -9.01 -9.71
N LEU A 170 -12.70 -8.19 -10.04
CA LEU A 170 -11.34 -8.66 -10.29
C LEU A 170 -10.63 -9.05 -8.99
N LEU A 171 -10.80 -8.26 -7.93
CA LEU A 171 -10.26 -8.59 -6.60
C LEU A 171 -10.86 -9.89 -6.06
N ALA A 172 -12.18 -10.03 -6.12
CA ALA A 172 -12.86 -11.26 -5.72
C ALA A 172 -12.37 -12.47 -6.52
N ALA A 173 -12.24 -12.34 -7.85
CA ALA A 173 -11.69 -13.38 -8.69
C ALA A 173 -10.22 -13.71 -8.31
N GLY A 174 -9.43 -12.69 -7.92
CA GLY A 174 -8.07 -12.86 -7.42
C GLY A 174 -8.03 -13.73 -6.16
N VAL A 175 -8.89 -13.44 -5.19
CA VAL A 175 -9.03 -14.23 -3.96
C VAL A 175 -9.50 -15.67 -4.27
N GLN A 176 -10.47 -15.83 -5.16
CA GLN A 176 -10.96 -17.18 -5.52
C GLN A 176 -9.94 -18.05 -6.24
N ARG A 177 -8.99 -17.46 -7.00
CA ARG A 177 -7.89 -18.17 -7.66
C ARG A 177 -6.79 -18.68 -6.71
N LEU A 178 -6.82 -18.32 -5.43
CA LEU A 178 -5.90 -18.83 -4.44
C LEU A 178 -6.15 -20.34 -4.22
N ASN A 179 -5.08 -21.12 -4.25
CA ASN A 179 -5.10 -22.56 -4.02
C ASN A 179 -4.11 -22.92 -2.93
N ASN A 180 -4.53 -23.72 -1.97
CA ASN A 180 -3.72 -24.11 -0.82
C ASN A 180 -2.81 -25.32 -1.10
N GLY A 181 -1.69 -25.37 -0.36
CA GLY A 181 -0.70 -26.45 -0.35
C GLY A 181 0.73 -25.97 -0.24
N GLY A 182 1.60 -26.78 0.30
CA GLY A 182 3.03 -26.52 0.45
C GLY A 182 3.46 -25.98 1.81
N GLY A 183 4.70 -25.49 1.91
CA GLY A 183 5.25 -24.83 3.10
C GLY A 183 4.90 -23.34 3.14
N THR A 184 5.59 -22.54 4.00
CA THR A 184 5.27 -21.13 4.22
C THR A 184 6.52 -20.27 4.13
N ALA A 185 6.55 -19.29 3.21
CA ALA A 185 7.58 -18.28 3.05
C ALA A 185 6.99 -16.88 3.31
N LEU A 186 6.61 -16.62 4.56
CA LEU A 186 5.95 -15.40 5.01
C LEU A 186 6.82 -14.15 4.81
N TYR A 187 8.09 -14.22 5.22
CA TYR A 187 8.98 -13.06 5.14
C TYR A 187 9.31 -12.70 3.69
N ASP A 188 9.47 -13.69 2.80
CA ASP A 188 9.64 -13.46 1.37
C ASP A 188 8.42 -12.82 0.75
N ALA A 189 7.21 -13.21 1.16
CA ALA A 189 5.96 -12.64 0.67
C ALA A 189 5.85 -11.16 1.03
N ILE A 190 6.13 -10.82 2.29
CA ILE A 190 6.13 -9.43 2.76
C ILE A 190 7.20 -8.61 2.02
N TYR A 191 8.44 -9.12 1.95
CA TYR A 191 9.55 -8.45 1.30
C TYR A 191 9.24 -8.13 -0.17
N LYS A 192 8.77 -9.13 -0.92
CA LYS A 192 8.43 -8.97 -2.35
C LYS A 192 7.25 -8.04 -2.54
N ALA A 193 6.19 -8.15 -1.74
CA ALA A 193 5.03 -7.27 -1.83
C ALA A 193 5.42 -5.81 -1.58
N CYS A 194 6.26 -5.54 -0.56
CA CYS A 194 6.75 -4.20 -0.29
C CYS A 194 7.65 -3.70 -1.41
N LYS A 195 8.67 -4.48 -1.81
CA LYS A 195 9.67 -4.07 -2.81
C LYS A 195 9.09 -3.87 -4.19
N ASP A 196 8.29 -4.83 -4.67
CA ASP A 196 7.87 -4.89 -6.07
C ASP A 196 6.56 -4.10 -6.32
N LYS A 197 5.76 -3.85 -5.28
CA LYS A 197 4.43 -3.23 -5.41
C LYS A 197 4.29 -1.89 -4.70
N LEU A 198 4.92 -1.71 -3.52
CA LEU A 198 4.62 -0.59 -2.64
C LEU A 198 5.80 0.39 -2.43
N LEU A 199 7.04 0.00 -2.77
CA LEU A 199 8.22 0.84 -2.55
C LEU A 199 8.21 2.11 -3.39
N HIS A 200 7.70 2.04 -4.62
CA HIS A 200 7.67 3.18 -5.55
C HIS A 200 6.30 3.83 -5.56
N ASP A 201 6.27 5.13 -5.36
CA ASP A 201 5.04 5.90 -5.49
C ASP A 201 4.62 5.95 -6.95
N GLN A 202 3.37 5.52 -7.20
CA GLN A 202 2.77 5.55 -8.53
C GLN A 202 1.81 6.74 -8.68
N PHE A 203 1.73 7.59 -7.64
CA PHE A 203 0.86 8.77 -7.59
C PHE A 203 1.65 10.02 -7.26
N ASP A 204 1.23 11.15 -7.82
CA ASP A 204 1.78 12.47 -7.53
C ASP A 204 1.23 13.06 -6.21
N HIS A 205 0.49 12.28 -5.44
CA HIS A 205 -0.10 12.69 -4.16
C HIS A 205 0.13 11.62 -3.09
N PRO A 206 0.12 12.00 -1.80
CA PRO A 206 0.28 11.06 -0.70
C PRO A 206 -0.80 9.97 -0.72
N VAL A 207 -0.39 8.72 -0.49
CA VAL A 207 -1.26 7.56 -0.37
C VAL A 207 -0.92 6.79 0.90
N ARG A 208 -1.90 6.09 1.46
CA ARG A 208 -1.70 5.19 2.59
C ARG A 208 -1.41 3.80 2.08
N LYS A 209 -0.23 3.28 2.38
CA LYS A 209 0.20 1.95 2.01
C LYS A 209 -0.01 0.99 3.17
N ALA A 210 -0.71 -0.10 2.92
CA ALA A 210 -0.95 -1.13 3.93
C ALA A 210 -0.88 -2.53 3.34
N ILE A 211 -0.45 -3.47 4.16
CA ILE A 211 -0.55 -4.91 3.90
C ILE A 211 -1.43 -5.53 4.99
N VAL A 212 -2.39 -6.34 4.58
CA VAL A 212 -3.16 -7.20 5.48
C VAL A 212 -2.79 -8.65 5.22
N ILE A 213 -2.29 -9.32 6.26
CA ILE A 213 -1.80 -10.70 6.21
C ILE A 213 -2.80 -11.60 6.94
N LEU A 214 -3.17 -12.71 6.31
CA LEU A 214 -3.84 -13.84 6.95
C LEU A 214 -2.87 -15.01 6.97
N SER A 215 -2.39 -15.42 8.15
CA SER A 215 -1.42 -16.51 8.34
C SER A 215 -1.43 -16.98 9.79
N ASP A 216 -0.94 -18.18 10.05
CA ASP A 216 -0.61 -18.65 11.40
C ASP A 216 0.74 -18.11 11.91
N GLY A 217 1.44 -17.33 11.09
CA GLY A 217 2.71 -16.67 11.44
C GLY A 217 3.93 -17.60 11.44
N GLU A 218 3.79 -18.85 11.08
CA GLU A 218 4.93 -19.77 10.92
C GLU A 218 5.64 -19.46 9.59
N ASP A 219 6.97 -19.55 9.62
CA ASP A 219 7.83 -19.42 8.44
C ASP A 219 8.88 -20.54 8.44
N ASN A 220 8.92 -21.29 7.34
CA ASN A 220 9.84 -22.42 7.23
C ASN A 220 10.53 -22.51 5.86
N GLN A 221 10.27 -21.58 4.93
CA GLN A 221 10.76 -21.61 3.56
C GLN A 221 11.35 -20.28 3.07
N SER A 222 11.25 -19.17 3.84
CA SER A 222 11.81 -17.89 3.40
C SER A 222 13.32 -17.91 3.35
N GLU A 223 13.87 -17.31 2.30
CA GLU A 223 15.29 -16.93 2.19
C GLU A 223 15.53 -15.58 2.89
N THR A 224 14.53 -14.72 2.92
CA THR A 224 14.54 -13.43 3.61
C THR A 224 14.34 -13.62 5.10
N THR A 225 15.10 -12.89 5.91
CA THR A 225 14.90 -12.87 7.37
C THR A 225 13.74 -11.96 7.76
N ARG A 226 13.15 -12.19 8.96
CA ARG A 226 12.13 -11.30 9.52
C ARG A 226 12.60 -9.84 9.58
N ALA A 227 13.84 -9.61 9.97
CA ALA A 227 14.42 -8.26 10.04
C ALA A 227 14.46 -7.57 8.67
N GLN A 228 14.83 -8.28 7.61
CA GLN A 228 14.82 -7.74 6.24
C GLN A 228 13.42 -7.45 5.73
N ALA A 229 12.43 -8.30 6.06
CA ALA A 229 11.03 -8.05 5.72
C ALA A 229 10.49 -6.79 6.41
N ILE A 230 10.80 -6.61 7.71
CA ILE A 230 10.45 -5.38 8.47
C ILE A 230 11.14 -4.16 7.87
N GLU A 231 12.45 -4.25 7.60
CA GLU A 231 13.21 -3.15 6.97
C GLU A 231 12.58 -2.72 5.64
N MET A 232 12.24 -3.68 4.78
CA MET A 232 11.62 -3.38 3.49
C MET A 232 10.25 -2.72 3.64
N ALA A 233 9.43 -3.18 4.58
CA ALA A 233 8.14 -2.57 4.88
C ALA A 233 8.29 -1.13 5.39
N GLN A 234 9.27 -0.87 6.27
CA GLN A 234 9.56 0.47 6.77
C GLN A 234 10.10 1.41 5.68
N ARG A 235 10.97 0.92 4.78
CA ARG A 235 11.46 1.68 3.62
C ARG A 235 10.35 2.04 2.63
N ALA A 236 9.38 1.14 2.47
CA ALA A 236 8.21 1.35 1.62
C ALA A 236 7.08 2.13 2.33
N GLU A 237 7.26 2.50 3.61
CA GLU A 237 6.27 3.18 4.47
C GLU A 237 4.95 2.41 4.59
N VAL A 238 5.03 1.08 4.62
CA VAL A 238 3.88 0.18 4.65
C VAL A 238 3.51 -0.18 6.08
N LEU A 239 2.23 -0.02 6.42
CA LEU A 239 1.64 -0.52 7.66
C LEU A 239 1.27 -2.00 7.49
N ILE A 240 1.76 -2.86 8.38
CA ILE A 240 1.40 -4.28 8.36
C ILE A 240 0.31 -4.54 9.40
N TYR A 241 -0.83 -5.04 8.92
CA TYR A 241 -1.86 -5.64 9.75
C TYR A 241 -1.82 -7.15 9.57
N ALA A 242 -1.95 -7.88 10.65
CA ALA A 242 -1.97 -9.34 10.60
C ALA A 242 -3.21 -9.90 11.31
N ILE A 243 -3.82 -10.90 10.73
CA ILE A 243 -4.89 -11.68 11.35
C ILE A 243 -4.38 -13.11 11.47
N SER A 244 -4.20 -13.58 12.70
CA SER A 244 -3.82 -14.96 12.95
C SER A 244 -4.93 -15.89 12.48
N THR A 245 -4.55 -16.92 11.76
CA THR A 245 -5.44 -18.00 11.35
C THR A 245 -5.32 -19.22 12.27
N ASP A 246 -4.54 -19.17 13.34
CA ASP A 246 -4.51 -20.19 14.36
C ASP A 246 -5.83 -20.18 15.17
N ASP A 247 -6.43 -21.34 15.35
CA ASP A 247 -7.69 -21.54 16.06
C ASP A 247 -7.53 -22.30 17.38
N SER A 248 -6.30 -22.52 17.83
CA SER A 248 -6.01 -23.19 19.11
C SER A 248 -6.51 -22.43 20.33
N GLY A 249 -6.70 -21.11 20.18
CA GLY A 249 -7.06 -20.19 21.27
C GLY A 249 -5.91 -19.91 22.23
N LEU A 250 -4.69 -20.25 21.86
CA LEU A 250 -3.46 -19.98 22.59
C LEU A 250 -2.61 -18.99 21.80
N ILE A 251 -1.80 -18.20 22.48
CA ILE A 251 -0.80 -17.36 21.81
C ILE A 251 0.43 -18.22 21.54
N LEU A 252 0.62 -18.56 20.28
CA LEU A 252 1.71 -19.39 19.81
C LEU A 252 2.92 -18.57 19.36
N ARG A 253 3.96 -19.27 18.89
CA ARG A 253 5.18 -18.63 18.38
C ARG A 253 4.89 -17.79 17.14
N GLY A 254 4.07 -18.28 16.23
CA GLY A 254 3.67 -17.58 15.02
C GLY A 254 2.91 -16.28 15.32
N ASP A 255 2.02 -16.29 16.33
CA ASP A 255 1.32 -15.08 16.77
C ASP A 255 2.29 -13.97 17.21
N LYS A 256 3.37 -14.33 17.92
CA LYS A 256 4.42 -13.37 18.30
C LYS A 256 5.17 -12.81 17.09
N VAL A 257 5.37 -13.64 16.06
CA VAL A 257 5.95 -13.18 14.79
C VAL A 257 5.04 -12.16 14.11
N LEU A 258 3.74 -12.46 14.04
CA LEU A 258 2.75 -11.53 13.47
C LEU A 258 2.69 -10.21 14.26
N GLU A 259 2.73 -10.28 15.59
CA GLU A 259 2.77 -9.09 16.46
C GLU A 259 4.02 -8.25 16.23
N ASP A 260 5.20 -8.89 16.12
CA ASP A 260 6.47 -8.19 15.85
C ASP A 260 6.45 -7.48 14.49
N LEU A 261 5.98 -8.15 13.43
CA LEU A 261 5.85 -7.59 12.08
C LEU A 261 4.92 -6.36 12.07
N ALA A 262 3.75 -6.51 12.67
CA ALA A 262 2.74 -5.46 12.73
C ALA A 262 3.23 -4.27 13.56
N SER A 263 3.69 -4.50 14.80
CA SER A 263 4.08 -3.43 15.72
C SER A 263 5.30 -2.64 15.23
N ALA A 264 6.24 -3.29 14.52
CA ALA A 264 7.43 -2.61 13.96
C ALA A 264 7.06 -1.56 12.90
N THR A 265 5.95 -1.76 12.21
CA THR A 265 5.47 -0.87 11.13
C THR A 265 4.36 0.10 11.56
N GLY A 266 3.90 0.03 12.82
CA GLY A 266 2.81 0.85 13.34
C GLY A 266 1.42 0.27 13.11
N GLY A 267 1.32 -0.90 12.51
CA GLY A 267 0.08 -1.65 12.38
C GLY A 267 -0.25 -2.49 13.63
N ARG A 268 -1.07 -3.52 13.47
CA ARG A 268 -1.58 -4.33 14.58
C ARG A 268 -1.82 -5.78 14.16
N ALA A 269 -1.55 -6.74 15.06
CA ALA A 269 -1.95 -8.12 14.92
C ALA A 269 -3.26 -8.39 15.68
N PHE A 270 -4.07 -9.28 15.13
CA PHE A 270 -5.35 -9.72 15.67
C PHE A 270 -5.32 -11.24 15.83
N PHE A 271 -5.80 -11.72 16.95
CA PHE A 271 -5.80 -13.14 17.32
C PHE A 271 -7.23 -13.60 17.56
N PRO A 272 -8.03 -13.83 16.49
CA PRO A 272 -9.43 -14.20 16.62
C PRO A 272 -9.57 -15.61 17.23
N TYR A 273 -10.27 -15.72 18.34
CA TYR A 273 -10.52 -16.99 19.01
C TYR A 273 -11.42 -17.94 18.22
N LYS A 274 -12.26 -17.40 17.35
CA LYS A 274 -13.19 -18.15 16.48
C LYS A 274 -13.13 -17.59 15.07
N MET A 275 -13.31 -18.45 14.09
CA MET A 275 -13.35 -18.08 12.68
C MET A 275 -14.25 -16.86 12.38
N LYS A 276 -15.45 -16.81 12.99
CA LYS A 276 -16.36 -15.66 12.83
C LYS A 276 -15.79 -14.33 13.34
N ASP A 277 -14.78 -14.37 14.19
CA ASP A 277 -14.16 -13.15 14.73
C ASP A 277 -13.14 -12.55 13.76
N ILE A 278 -12.72 -13.28 12.70
CA ILE A 278 -11.92 -12.76 11.58
C ILE A 278 -12.61 -11.55 10.93
N THR A 279 -13.91 -11.61 10.72
CA THR A 279 -14.68 -10.48 10.16
C THR A 279 -14.61 -9.24 11.06
N ARG A 280 -14.59 -9.43 12.40
CA ARG A 280 -14.41 -8.30 13.33
C ARG A 280 -12.99 -7.73 13.27
N SER A 281 -11.98 -8.58 13.07
CA SER A 281 -10.60 -8.13 12.89
C SER A 281 -10.46 -7.28 11.63
N PHE A 282 -11.10 -7.68 10.53
CA PHE A 282 -11.15 -6.88 9.31
C PHE A 282 -11.85 -5.53 9.51
N ALA A 283 -12.99 -5.50 10.19
CA ALA A 283 -13.69 -4.24 10.50
C ALA A 283 -12.83 -3.30 11.37
N ALA A 284 -12.09 -3.86 12.34
CA ALA A 284 -11.17 -3.08 13.14
C ALA A 284 -10.00 -2.51 12.32
N ILE A 285 -9.48 -3.27 11.34
CA ILE A 285 -8.44 -2.77 10.41
C ILE A 285 -8.98 -1.63 9.54
N GLU A 286 -10.21 -1.75 9.03
CA GLU A 286 -10.86 -0.70 8.26
C GLU A 286 -11.00 0.58 9.08
N ASP A 287 -11.52 0.48 10.31
CA ASP A 287 -11.63 1.61 11.23
C ASP A 287 -10.28 2.27 11.53
N GLU A 288 -9.22 1.47 11.73
CA GLU A 288 -7.87 1.97 11.96
C GLU A 288 -7.32 2.71 10.74
N LEU A 289 -7.45 2.13 9.56
CA LEU A 289 -6.98 2.73 8.31
C LEU A 289 -7.70 4.05 7.98
N ARG A 290 -8.90 4.28 8.53
CA ARG A 290 -9.66 5.52 8.35
C ARG A 290 -9.62 6.46 9.57
N SER A 291 -8.73 6.21 10.55
CA SER A 291 -8.69 6.97 11.82
C SER A 291 -7.29 7.43 12.19
N GLN A 292 -6.42 7.66 11.22
CA GLN A 292 -5.02 8.02 11.47
C GLN A 292 -4.78 9.52 11.47
N TYR A 293 -3.76 9.91 12.21
CA TYR A 293 -3.11 11.22 12.12
C TYR A 293 -1.87 11.12 11.26
N ASP A 294 -1.58 12.19 10.53
CA ASP A 294 -0.32 12.41 9.83
C ASP A 294 0.45 13.54 10.51
N VAL A 295 1.71 13.30 10.81
CA VAL A 295 2.62 14.30 11.31
C VAL A 295 3.88 14.32 10.45
N ALA A 296 4.22 15.52 9.96
CA ALA A 296 5.49 15.80 9.33
C ALA A 296 6.36 16.59 10.29
N TYR A 297 7.59 16.13 10.53
CA TYR A 297 8.52 16.82 11.41
C TYR A 297 9.93 16.87 10.85
N LYS A 298 10.72 17.81 11.36
CA LYS A 298 12.13 17.93 11.07
C LYS A 298 12.94 17.33 12.23
N PRO A 299 13.74 16.27 11.99
CA PRO A 299 14.61 15.70 13.01
C PRO A 299 15.70 16.67 13.47
N SER A 300 16.09 16.58 14.74
CA SER A 300 17.26 17.31 15.27
C SER A 300 18.55 16.60 14.82
N GLY A 301 19.17 17.09 13.73
CA GLY A 301 20.42 16.52 13.19
C GLY A 301 20.16 15.38 12.21
N PHE A 302 19.35 15.65 11.18
CA PHE A 302 19.09 14.71 10.09
C PHE A 302 20.34 14.40 9.28
N ASP A 303 20.69 13.13 9.20
CA ASP A 303 21.77 12.61 8.35
C ASP A 303 21.19 11.63 7.31
N ALA A 304 21.43 11.89 6.01
CA ALA A 304 21.02 11.00 4.93
C ALA A 304 22.02 9.85 4.76
N ASP A 305 22.20 9.04 5.82
CA ASP A 305 23.24 8.01 5.96
C ASP A 305 22.74 6.58 5.63
N GLY A 306 21.46 6.43 5.38
CA GLY A 306 20.81 5.13 5.11
C GLY A 306 20.59 4.27 6.35
N ARG A 307 20.85 4.80 7.57
CA ARG A 307 20.68 4.07 8.82
C ARG A 307 19.24 4.11 9.31
N TYR A 308 18.97 3.26 10.27
CA TYR A 308 17.72 3.23 11.00
C TYR A 308 17.71 4.30 12.09
N HIS A 309 16.64 5.09 12.15
CA HIS A 309 16.35 6.08 13.17
C HIS A 309 15.08 5.70 13.91
N SER A 310 15.11 5.75 15.24
CA SER A 310 13.96 5.40 16.07
C SER A 310 12.98 6.57 16.19
N ILE A 311 11.69 6.28 16.19
CA ILE A 311 10.61 7.25 16.38
C ILE A 311 9.85 6.90 17.64
N GLU A 312 9.61 7.88 18.49
CA GLU A 312 8.72 7.77 19.64
C GLU A 312 7.73 8.93 19.64
N ILE A 313 6.43 8.62 19.61
CA ILE A 313 5.35 9.59 19.75
C ILE A 313 4.64 9.29 21.07
N THR A 314 4.70 10.23 21.99
CA THR A 314 4.10 10.10 23.32
C THR A 314 2.95 11.08 23.48
N ALA A 315 1.80 10.57 23.95
CA ALA A 315 0.68 11.43 24.29
C ALA A 315 0.93 12.13 25.64
N LEU A 316 0.65 13.43 25.70
CA LEU A 316 0.75 14.22 26.94
C LEU A 316 -0.47 14.03 27.86
N LYS A 317 -1.58 13.54 27.33
CA LYS A 317 -2.79 13.19 28.10
C LYS A 317 -2.70 11.76 28.62
N LYS A 318 -2.91 11.55 29.93
CA LYS A 318 -2.72 10.26 30.61
C LYS A 318 -3.56 9.10 30.09
N ASP A 319 -4.72 9.38 29.50
CA ASP A 319 -5.65 8.33 29.03
C ASP A 319 -5.52 8.03 27.54
N LEU A 320 -4.51 8.56 26.87
CA LEU A 320 -4.27 8.31 25.44
C LEU A 320 -3.13 7.32 25.25
N GLN A 321 -3.35 6.40 24.32
CA GLN A 321 -2.35 5.48 23.80
C GLN A 321 -2.07 5.82 22.35
N VAL A 322 -0.79 5.92 22.00
CA VAL A 322 -0.34 6.20 20.63
C VAL A 322 0.33 4.97 20.07
N ARG A 323 0.03 4.68 18.81
CA ARG A 323 0.72 3.65 18.03
C ARG A 323 1.17 4.21 16.71
N ALA A 324 2.47 4.14 16.46
CA ALA A 324 3.16 4.57 15.26
C ALA A 324 4.20 3.52 14.85
N ARG A 325 4.79 3.66 13.66
CA ARG A 325 5.98 2.89 13.31
C ARG A 325 7.11 3.19 14.29
N ARG A 326 7.93 2.18 14.60
CA ARG A 326 9.03 2.32 15.58
C ARG A 326 10.22 3.12 15.07
N GLY A 327 10.28 3.39 13.77
CA GLY A 327 11.37 4.13 13.15
C GLY A 327 11.28 4.13 11.62
N TYR A 328 12.33 4.65 11.00
CA TYR A 328 12.47 4.74 9.56
C TYR A 328 13.95 4.56 9.16
N TYR A 329 14.17 4.30 7.89
CA TYR A 329 15.52 4.31 7.33
C TYR A 329 15.74 5.62 6.58
N ALA A 330 16.77 6.37 6.96
CA ALA A 330 17.15 7.58 6.24
C ALA A 330 17.47 7.26 4.76
N PRO A 331 17.22 8.19 3.82
CA PRO A 331 17.68 8.02 2.44
C PRO A 331 19.21 7.93 2.40
N ARG A 332 19.76 7.25 1.39
CA ARG A 332 21.19 7.31 1.05
C ARG A 332 21.38 8.40 -0.01
N GLN A 333 22.26 9.33 0.25
CA GLN A 333 22.74 10.28 -0.76
C GLN A 333 23.80 9.65 -1.64
#